data_106d9d2651f5dee1271cc2da34428f7a
#
_entry.id   106d9d2651f5dee1271cc2da34428f7a
#
_cell.length_a   1.000
_cell.length_b   1.000
_cell.length_c   1.000
_cell.angle_alpha   90.00
_cell.angle_beta   90.00
_cell.angle_gamma   90.00
#
_symmetry.space_group_name_H-M   'P 1'
#
loop_
_entity.id
_entity.type
_entity.pdbx_description
1 polymer ?
#
loop_
_entity_poly.entity_id
_entity_poly.type
_entity_poly.pdbx_seq_one_letter_code
_entity_poly.pdbx_strand_id
1 'polypeptide(L)'
;MLKQIDSLQNPLIKEIFQLKEKSRVRKRTKRFIIEGQREISLALKGNYIIEKILFDKNIISPGLIQDTYQDLNIECIQISPEIYKKLTYRNTTEGVIAITEGKSLHLNSLVFKNKNPLILIVEAPEKPGNIGALLRTADAANVAAVIIANPKTDLYNPNIIR
;
A
#
# COMPACT_ATOMS: atom_id res chain seq x y z
N MET A 1 1.26 -17.94 19.09
CA MET A 1 -0.08 -18.21 18.49
C MET A 1 -0.44 -16.98 17.66
N LEU A 2 -0.78 -17.15 16.38
CA LEU A 2 -1.19 -16.03 15.51
C LEU A 2 -2.52 -15.47 16.00
N LYS A 3 -2.61 -14.14 16.05
CA LYS A 3 -3.85 -13.43 16.37
C LYS A 3 -4.88 -13.66 15.25
N GLN A 4 -6.13 -13.90 15.61
CA GLN A 4 -7.24 -14.10 14.68
C GLN A 4 -8.34 -13.07 14.91
N ILE A 5 -8.91 -12.55 13.81
CA ILE A 5 -10.03 -11.63 13.83
C ILE A 5 -11.12 -12.15 12.88
N ASP A 6 -12.34 -12.38 13.44
CA ASP A 6 -13.47 -12.92 12.70
C ASP A 6 -14.68 -11.96 12.69
N SER A 7 -14.59 -10.82 13.40
CA SER A 7 -15.67 -9.85 13.48
C SER A 7 -15.41 -8.61 12.63
N LEU A 8 -16.35 -8.27 11.76
CA LEU A 8 -16.37 -6.99 11.02
C LEU A 8 -16.49 -5.75 11.94
N GLN A 9 -16.96 -5.95 13.17
CA GLN A 9 -17.06 -4.87 14.16
C GLN A 9 -15.73 -4.58 14.87
N ASN A 10 -14.70 -5.39 14.65
CA ASN A 10 -13.39 -5.18 15.23
C ASN A 10 -12.84 -3.79 14.83
N PRO A 11 -12.29 -3.00 15.79
CA PRO A 11 -11.77 -1.66 15.52
C PRO A 11 -10.72 -1.61 14.41
N LEU A 12 -9.81 -2.59 14.33
CA LEU A 12 -8.79 -2.67 13.30
C LEU A 12 -9.42 -2.86 11.91
N ILE A 13 -10.45 -3.70 11.79
CA ILE A 13 -11.15 -3.93 10.51
C ILE A 13 -11.86 -2.65 10.07
N LYS A 14 -12.51 -1.94 11.01
CA LYS A 14 -13.12 -0.63 10.72
C LYS A 14 -12.08 0.41 10.29
N GLU A 15 -10.91 0.43 10.90
CA GLU A 15 -9.80 1.30 10.50
C GLU A 15 -9.37 1.02 9.06
N ILE A 16 -9.18 -0.25 8.69
CA ILE A 16 -8.78 -0.64 7.33
C ILE A 16 -9.83 -0.21 6.31
N PHE A 17 -11.12 -0.37 6.60
CA PHE A 17 -12.18 0.15 5.75
C PHE A 17 -12.07 1.66 5.56
N GLN A 18 -11.79 2.41 6.62
CA GLN A 18 -11.61 3.85 6.52
C GLN A 18 -10.36 4.24 5.72
N LEU A 19 -9.25 3.53 5.89
CA LEU A 19 -8.03 3.72 5.11
C LEU A 19 -8.26 3.41 3.62
N LYS A 20 -9.07 2.38 3.33
CA LYS A 20 -9.46 2.03 1.97
C LYS A 20 -10.24 3.16 1.30
N GLU A 21 -11.29 3.67 1.95
CA GLU A 21 -12.27 4.54 1.33
C GLU A 21 -11.94 6.05 1.46
N LYS A 22 -11.31 6.47 2.59
CA LYS A 22 -11.25 7.89 2.96
C LYS A 22 -9.85 8.48 2.91
N SER A 23 -9.58 9.33 1.92
CA SER A 23 -8.30 10.06 1.82
C SER A 23 -8.01 10.92 3.06
N ARG A 24 -9.04 11.51 3.68
CA ARG A 24 -8.90 12.29 4.91
C ARG A 24 -8.33 11.45 6.06
N VAL A 25 -8.71 10.17 6.15
CA VAL A 25 -8.19 9.27 7.18
C VAL A 25 -6.73 8.96 6.90
N ARG A 26 -6.36 8.59 5.67
CA ARG A 26 -4.97 8.34 5.28
C ARG A 26 -4.06 9.55 5.55
N LYS A 27 -4.50 10.75 5.19
CA LYS A 27 -3.75 12.00 5.46
C LYS A 27 -3.57 12.26 6.95
N ARG A 28 -4.62 12.07 7.77
CA ARG A 28 -4.58 12.29 9.22
C ARG A 28 -3.70 11.27 9.94
N THR A 29 -3.84 9.99 9.60
CA THR A 29 -3.12 8.89 10.26
C THR A 29 -1.73 8.66 9.67
N LYS A 30 -1.44 9.23 8.49
CA LYS A 30 -0.25 8.93 7.67
C LYS A 30 -0.10 7.44 7.38
N ARG A 31 -1.22 6.75 7.22
CA ARG A 31 -1.29 5.31 6.94
C ARG A 31 -2.08 5.04 5.68
N PHE A 32 -1.74 3.96 5.01
CA PHE A 32 -2.47 3.47 3.84
C PHE A 32 -2.43 1.94 3.79
N ILE A 33 -3.20 1.36 2.88
CA ILE A 33 -3.23 -0.09 2.70
C ILE A 33 -2.59 -0.50 1.38
N ILE A 34 -1.96 -1.66 1.42
CA ILE A 34 -1.40 -2.34 0.25
C ILE A 34 -2.06 -3.71 0.16
N GLU A 35 -2.54 -4.07 -1.03
CA GLU A 35 -3.17 -5.36 -1.32
C GLU A 35 -2.28 -6.16 -2.28
N GLY A 36 -1.86 -7.35 -1.86
CA GLY A 36 -1.07 -8.28 -2.65
C GLY A 36 0.39 -8.43 -2.20
N GLN A 37 0.94 -9.64 -2.36
CA GLN A 37 2.31 -9.98 -1.94
C GLN A 37 3.35 -9.21 -2.74
N ARG A 38 3.12 -9.07 -4.06
CA ARG A 38 4.02 -8.34 -4.96
C ARG A 38 4.13 -6.87 -4.54
N GLU A 39 3.02 -6.19 -4.33
CA GLU A 39 2.96 -4.79 -3.94
C GLU A 39 3.61 -4.57 -2.55
N ILE A 40 3.39 -5.50 -1.61
CA ILE A 40 4.03 -5.49 -0.29
C ILE A 40 5.55 -5.65 -0.43
N SER A 41 6.02 -6.58 -1.26
CA SER A 41 7.45 -6.78 -1.53
C SER A 41 8.10 -5.53 -2.14
N LEU A 42 7.42 -4.86 -3.07
CA LEU A 42 7.91 -3.61 -3.66
C LEU A 42 7.94 -2.46 -2.63
N ALA A 43 6.97 -2.39 -1.74
CA ALA A 43 6.95 -1.40 -0.66
C ALA A 43 8.13 -1.62 0.31
N LEU A 44 8.44 -2.86 0.69
CA LEU A 44 9.61 -3.19 1.51
C LEU A 44 10.92 -2.81 0.80
N LYS A 45 11.06 -3.12 -0.49
CA LYS A 45 12.22 -2.68 -1.30
C LYS A 45 12.33 -1.16 -1.39
N GLY A 46 11.19 -0.47 -1.39
CA GLY A 46 11.10 0.98 -1.32
C GLY A 46 11.31 1.56 0.09
N ASN A 47 11.71 0.76 1.07
CA ASN A 47 11.90 1.16 2.48
C ASN A 47 10.64 1.77 3.10
N TYR A 48 9.44 1.25 2.77
CA TYR A 48 8.22 1.55 3.49
C TYR A 48 8.15 0.71 4.76
N ILE A 49 7.63 1.31 5.83
CA ILE A 49 7.40 0.63 7.11
C ILE A 49 6.02 -0.03 7.07
N ILE A 50 6.01 -1.35 7.12
CA ILE A 50 4.78 -2.14 7.23
C ILE A 50 4.52 -2.42 8.70
N GLU A 51 3.37 -1.98 9.21
CA GLU A 51 3.00 -2.14 10.61
C GLU A 51 2.34 -3.51 10.86
N LYS A 52 1.44 -3.91 9.96
CA LYS A 52 0.64 -5.12 10.12
C LYS A 52 0.39 -5.79 8.78
N ILE A 53 0.31 -7.11 8.82
CA ILE A 53 -0.16 -7.95 7.71
C ILE A 53 -1.41 -8.70 8.15
N LEU A 54 -2.49 -8.55 7.38
CA LEU A 54 -3.69 -9.34 7.53
C LEU A 54 -3.75 -10.36 6.41
N PHE A 55 -4.13 -11.60 6.70
CA PHE A 55 -4.16 -12.65 5.69
C PHE A 55 -5.33 -13.63 5.86
N ASP A 56 -5.78 -14.19 4.74
CA ASP A 56 -6.75 -15.28 4.69
C ASP A 56 -6.01 -16.62 4.54
N LYS A 57 -6.09 -17.48 5.57
CA LYS A 57 -5.42 -18.79 5.59
C LYS A 57 -5.87 -19.75 4.50
N ASN A 58 -7.05 -19.51 3.90
CA ASN A 58 -7.55 -20.36 2.81
C ASN A 58 -6.90 -20.03 1.46
N ILE A 59 -6.22 -18.87 1.36
CA ILE A 59 -5.53 -18.42 0.15
C ILE A 59 -4.01 -18.54 0.33
N ILE A 60 -3.50 -18.17 1.51
CA ILE A 60 -2.07 -18.25 1.81
C ILE A 60 -1.84 -18.94 3.15
N SER A 61 -0.88 -19.87 3.18
CA SER A 61 -0.61 -20.64 4.40
C SER A 61 0.00 -19.76 5.51
N PRO A 62 -0.39 -19.99 6.79
CA PRO A 62 0.24 -19.31 7.92
C PRO A 62 1.76 -19.51 8.00
N GLY A 63 2.27 -20.68 7.61
CA GLY A 63 3.71 -20.96 7.56
C GLY A 63 4.43 -20.02 6.59
N LEU A 64 3.90 -19.87 5.37
CA LEU A 64 4.50 -18.95 4.38
C LEU A 64 4.49 -17.49 4.86
N ILE A 65 3.44 -17.06 5.56
CA ILE A 65 3.38 -15.71 6.16
C ILE A 65 4.48 -15.55 7.21
N GLN A 66 4.65 -16.54 8.09
CA GLN A 66 5.69 -16.50 9.10
C GLN A 66 7.08 -16.48 8.47
N ASP A 67 7.37 -17.39 7.56
CA ASP A 67 8.69 -17.48 6.89
C ASP A 67 9.03 -16.19 6.12
N THR A 68 8.02 -15.53 5.54
CA THR A 68 8.24 -14.31 4.75
C THR A 68 8.47 -13.06 5.61
N TYR A 69 7.81 -12.95 6.76
CA TYR A 69 7.74 -11.70 7.53
C TYR A 69 8.28 -11.79 8.96
N GLN A 70 8.72 -12.98 9.45
CA GLN A 70 9.18 -13.17 10.84
C GLN A 70 10.35 -12.26 11.23
N ASP A 71 11.30 -12.04 10.32
CA ASP A 71 12.50 -11.25 10.59
C ASP A 71 12.26 -9.73 10.54
N LEU A 72 11.07 -9.30 10.14
CA LEU A 72 10.73 -7.90 9.94
C LEU A 72 9.99 -7.26 11.13
N ASN A 73 9.76 -8.01 12.22
CA ASN A 73 8.99 -7.57 13.40
C ASN A 73 7.60 -7.02 13.04
N ILE A 74 6.92 -7.62 12.06
CA ILE A 74 5.59 -7.23 11.58
C ILE A 74 4.53 -8.08 12.27
N GLU A 75 3.49 -7.44 12.84
CA GLU A 75 2.34 -8.16 13.41
C GLU A 75 1.53 -8.82 12.29
N CYS A 76 1.51 -10.17 12.24
CA CYS A 76 0.72 -10.94 11.30
C CYS A 76 -0.59 -11.40 11.95
N ILE A 77 -1.73 -11.11 11.31
CA ILE A 77 -3.07 -11.34 11.82
C ILE A 77 -3.88 -12.16 10.80
N GLN A 78 -4.39 -13.30 11.24
CA GLN A 78 -5.33 -14.08 10.45
C GLN A 78 -6.71 -13.42 10.49
N ILE A 79 -7.37 -13.31 9.33
CA ILE A 79 -8.74 -12.82 9.22
C ILE A 79 -9.63 -13.86 8.53
N SER A 80 -10.95 -13.76 8.75
CA SER A 80 -11.90 -14.63 8.08
C SER A 80 -12.00 -14.32 6.58
N PRO A 81 -12.37 -15.31 5.73
CA PRO A 81 -12.58 -15.09 4.29
C PRO A 81 -13.62 -14.00 3.99
N GLU A 82 -14.64 -13.90 4.83
CA GLU A 82 -15.67 -12.86 4.69
C GLU A 82 -15.09 -11.45 4.86
N ILE A 83 -14.26 -11.27 5.91
CA ILE A 83 -13.57 -10.00 6.15
C ILE A 83 -12.62 -9.70 5.00
N TYR A 84 -11.80 -10.69 4.59
CA TYR A 84 -10.84 -10.51 3.51
C TYR A 84 -11.52 -10.06 2.23
N LYS A 85 -12.59 -10.74 1.80
CA LYS A 85 -13.38 -10.40 0.60
C LYS A 85 -13.94 -8.98 0.64
N LYS A 86 -14.36 -8.49 1.81
CA LYS A 86 -14.89 -7.12 1.97
C LYS A 86 -13.78 -6.05 1.93
N LEU A 87 -12.59 -6.38 2.41
CA LEU A 87 -11.47 -5.46 2.44
C LEU A 87 -10.79 -5.30 1.08
N THR A 88 -10.76 -6.34 0.26
CA THR A 88 -10.09 -6.33 -1.04
C THR A 88 -10.90 -5.59 -2.12
N TYR A 89 -10.19 -5.06 -3.11
CA TYR A 89 -10.79 -4.48 -4.33
C TYR A 89 -10.93 -5.49 -5.46
N ARG A 90 -10.07 -6.52 -5.47
CA ARG A 90 -10.04 -7.54 -6.54
C ARG A 90 -10.66 -8.84 -6.05
N ASN A 91 -11.35 -9.54 -6.95
CA ASN A 91 -11.86 -10.89 -6.69
C ASN A 91 -10.74 -11.96 -6.66
N THR A 92 -9.62 -11.68 -7.30
CA THR A 92 -8.44 -12.54 -7.35
C THR A 92 -7.29 -11.82 -6.64
N THR A 93 -7.09 -12.12 -5.37
CA THR A 93 -6.04 -11.53 -4.55
C THR A 93 -5.13 -12.61 -3.97
N GLU A 94 -3.92 -12.23 -3.62
CA GLU A 94 -2.88 -13.13 -3.14
C GLU A 94 -3.00 -13.45 -1.64
N GLY A 95 -4.16 -13.18 -1.05
CA GLY A 95 -4.46 -13.56 0.32
C GLY A 95 -3.92 -12.63 1.40
N VAL A 96 -3.34 -11.47 1.06
CA VAL A 96 -2.70 -10.56 2.00
C VAL A 96 -3.09 -9.09 1.80
N ILE A 97 -3.19 -8.36 2.92
CA ILE A 97 -3.35 -6.92 2.98
C ILE A 97 -2.39 -6.38 4.03
N ALA A 98 -1.65 -5.31 3.72
CA ALA A 98 -0.78 -4.64 4.68
C ALA A 98 -1.32 -3.26 5.09
N ILE A 99 -1.08 -2.89 6.35
CA ILE A 99 -1.16 -1.50 6.83
C ILE A 99 0.26 -0.96 6.83
N THR A 100 0.46 0.18 6.17
CA THR A 100 1.78 0.73 5.87
C THR A 100 1.82 2.21 6.22
N GLU A 101 2.95 2.68 6.73
CA GLU A 101 3.20 4.10 6.97
C GLU A 101 3.46 4.86 5.67
N GLY A 102 2.80 6.01 5.50
CA GLY A 102 3.04 6.92 4.39
C GLY A 102 4.30 7.76 4.61
N LYS A 103 5.12 7.89 3.58
CA LYS A 103 6.28 8.77 3.59
C LYS A 103 5.91 10.23 3.32
N SER A 104 6.79 11.13 3.73
CA SER A 104 6.74 12.53 3.29
C SER A 104 7.05 12.60 1.78
N LEU A 105 6.14 13.24 1.02
CA LEU A 105 6.27 13.43 -0.43
C LEU A 105 6.61 14.88 -0.78
N HIS A 106 7.29 15.61 0.09
CA HIS A 106 7.71 16.98 -0.17
C HIS A 106 8.90 17.03 -1.13
N LEU A 107 8.95 18.07 -1.98
CA LEU A 107 10.06 18.29 -2.92
C LEU A 107 11.42 18.32 -2.24
N ASN A 108 11.50 18.85 -1.03
CA ASN A 108 12.75 18.92 -0.26
C ASN A 108 13.32 17.55 0.16
N SER A 109 12.53 16.49 0.03
CA SER A 109 13.00 15.11 0.28
C SER A 109 13.63 14.45 -0.94
N LEU A 110 13.60 15.10 -2.10
CA LEU A 110 14.20 14.56 -3.33
C LEU A 110 15.72 14.66 -3.28
N VAL A 111 16.37 13.53 -3.46
CA VAL A 111 17.82 13.42 -3.59
C VAL A 111 18.14 12.69 -4.89
N PHE A 112 18.91 13.33 -5.78
CA PHE A 112 19.32 12.75 -7.03
C PHE A 112 20.74 12.20 -6.96
N LYS A 113 20.91 10.95 -7.34
CA LYS A 113 22.24 10.31 -7.43
C LYS A 113 22.97 10.68 -8.73
N ASN A 114 22.22 10.98 -9.78
CA ASN A 114 22.76 11.31 -11.11
C ASN A 114 22.87 12.82 -11.30
N LYS A 115 23.90 13.26 -12.03
CA LYS A 115 24.10 14.68 -12.35
C LYS A 115 23.01 15.22 -13.29
N ASN A 116 22.46 14.38 -14.17
CA ASN A 116 21.43 14.74 -15.14
C ASN A 116 20.19 13.83 -14.91
N PRO A 117 19.37 14.06 -13.86
CA PRO A 117 18.20 13.25 -13.61
C PRO A 117 17.09 13.55 -14.63
N LEU A 118 16.46 12.52 -15.19
CA LEU A 118 15.22 12.67 -15.93
C LEU A 118 14.06 12.79 -14.94
N ILE A 119 13.28 13.86 -15.03
CA ILE A 119 12.17 14.14 -14.13
C ILE A 119 10.88 14.26 -14.95
N LEU A 120 9.83 13.56 -14.54
CA LEU A 120 8.48 13.72 -15.09
C LEU A 120 7.68 14.65 -14.20
N ILE A 121 7.14 15.73 -14.78
CA ILE A 121 6.22 16.65 -14.08
C ILE A 121 4.83 16.48 -14.68
N VAL A 122 3.84 16.25 -13.82
CA VAL A 122 2.44 16.02 -14.21
C VAL A 122 1.56 17.03 -13.50
N GLU A 123 0.80 17.81 -14.27
CA GLU A 123 -0.10 18.85 -13.74
C GLU A 123 -1.50 18.30 -13.50
N ALA A 124 -1.99 18.47 -12.28
CA ALA A 124 -3.37 18.24 -11.85
C ALA A 124 -4.04 16.93 -12.33
N PRO A 125 -3.37 15.78 -12.26
CA PRO A 125 -3.98 14.52 -12.68
C PRO A 125 -5.14 14.15 -11.72
N GLU A 126 -6.31 13.85 -12.28
CA GLU A 126 -7.52 13.63 -11.48
C GLU A 126 -7.78 12.15 -11.17
N LYS A 127 -7.65 11.29 -12.19
CA LYS A 127 -8.00 9.86 -12.06
C LYS A 127 -6.88 9.04 -11.43
N PRO A 128 -7.12 8.37 -10.29
CA PRO A 128 -6.10 7.55 -9.62
C PRO A 128 -5.46 6.51 -10.53
N GLY A 129 -6.23 5.82 -11.36
CA GLY A 129 -5.71 4.83 -12.31
C GLY A 129 -4.73 5.40 -13.33
N ASN A 130 -4.94 6.65 -13.80
CA ASN A 130 -4.00 7.32 -14.71
C ASN A 130 -2.69 7.64 -14.00
N ILE A 131 -2.75 8.07 -12.73
CA ILE A 131 -1.54 8.32 -11.93
C ILE A 131 -0.76 7.02 -11.76
N GLY A 132 -1.42 5.91 -11.40
CA GLY A 132 -0.78 4.61 -11.28
C GLY A 132 -0.13 4.15 -12.59
N ALA A 133 -0.78 4.39 -13.74
CA ALA A 133 -0.21 4.09 -15.06
C ALA A 133 1.03 4.94 -15.35
N LEU A 134 0.98 6.24 -15.09
CA LEU A 134 2.10 7.16 -15.23
C LEU A 134 3.30 6.74 -14.38
N LEU A 135 3.07 6.39 -13.11
CA LEU A 135 4.13 5.94 -12.20
C LEU A 135 4.78 4.66 -12.69
N ARG A 136 4.01 3.68 -13.19
CA ARG A 136 4.56 2.43 -13.76
C ARG A 136 5.38 2.70 -15.04
N THR A 137 4.92 3.59 -15.89
CA THR A 137 5.66 3.98 -17.11
C THR A 137 6.94 4.72 -16.76
N ALA A 138 6.89 5.62 -15.77
CA ALA A 138 8.08 6.34 -15.29
C ALA A 138 9.12 5.39 -14.69
N ASP A 139 8.69 4.39 -13.92
CA ASP A 139 9.56 3.35 -13.37
C ASP A 139 10.21 2.53 -14.49
N ALA A 140 9.43 2.07 -15.47
CA ALA A 140 9.95 1.32 -16.62
C ALA A 140 10.91 2.14 -17.48
N ALA A 141 10.74 3.46 -17.56
CA ALA A 141 11.62 4.39 -18.27
C ALA A 141 12.81 4.87 -17.41
N ASN A 142 12.98 4.33 -16.21
CA ASN A 142 14.01 4.72 -15.25
C ASN A 142 14.05 6.24 -14.97
N VAL A 143 12.87 6.86 -14.85
CA VAL A 143 12.71 8.27 -14.48
C VAL A 143 13.15 8.46 -13.02
N ALA A 144 14.01 9.45 -12.77
CA ALA A 144 14.60 9.68 -11.45
C ALA A 144 13.56 10.18 -10.41
N ALA A 145 12.56 10.92 -10.86
CA ALA A 145 11.44 11.37 -10.01
C ALA A 145 10.20 11.69 -10.83
N VAL A 146 9.02 11.51 -10.22
CA VAL A 146 7.74 12.00 -10.73
C VAL A 146 7.25 13.07 -9.77
N ILE A 147 7.03 14.28 -10.28
CA ILE A 147 6.48 15.41 -9.53
C ILE A 147 5.05 15.61 -9.97
N ILE A 148 4.11 15.55 -9.03
CA ILE A 148 2.70 15.82 -9.29
C ILE A 148 2.37 17.19 -8.73
N ALA A 149 2.22 18.15 -9.64
CA ALA A 149 1.79 19.50 -9.31
C ALA A 149 0.27 19.55 -9.16
N ASN A 150 -0.22 20.34 -8.21
CA ASN A 150 -1.66 20.51 -7.92
C ASN A 150 -2.46 19.19 -7.84
N PRO A 151 -2.06 18.21 -7.02
CA PRO A 151 -2.68 16.89 -6.99
C PRO A 151 -4.16 16.98 -6.62
N LYS A 152 -5.04 16.43 -7.47
CA LYS A 152 -6.49 16.35 -7.23
C LYS A 152 -6.89 15.11 -6.44
N THR A 153 -5.98 14.17 -6.26
CA THR A 153 -6.20 12.96 -5.48
C THR A 153 -5.04 12.68 -4.55
N ASP A 154 -5.29 11.85 -3.57
CA ASP A 154 -4.31 11.36 -2.61
C ASP A 154 -3.45 10.26 -3.25
N LEU A 155 -2.13 10.44 -3.25
CA LEU A 155 -1.17 9.52 -3.88
C LEU A 155 -1.12 8.14 -3.21
N TYR A 156 -1.58 8.02 -1.97
CA TYR A 156 -1.76 6.74 -1.29
C TYR A 156 -3.14 6.12 -1.49
N ASN A 157 -3.88 6.57 -2.51
CA ASN A 157 -5.13 5.93 -2.91
C ASN A 157 -4.85 4.49 -3.36
N PRO A 158 -5.59 3.48 -2.87
CA PRO A 158 -5.38 2.08 -3.25
C PRO A 158 -5.42 1.81 -4.76
N ASN A 159 -6.17 2.61 -5.52
CA ASN A 159 -6.21 2.51 -6.99
C ASN A 159 -4.95 3.05 -7.68
N ILE A 160 -4.07 3.75 -6.97
CA ILE A 160 -2.74 4.15 -7.47
C ILE A 160 -1.73 3.08 -7.13
N ILE A 161 -1.79 2.55 -5.90
CA ILE A 161 -0.81 1.59 -5.36
C ILE A 161 -0.83 0.25 -6.11
N ARG A 162 -2.01 -0.24 -6.47
CA ARG A 162 -2.18 -1.55 -7.13
C ARG A 162 -1.73 -1.59 -8.59
#